data_13219881671397b879526be9495a8692
#
_entry.id   13219881671397b879526be9495a8692
#
_cell.length_a   1.000
_cell.length_b   1.000
_cell.length_c   1.000
_cell.angle_alpha   90.00
_cell.angle_beta   90.00
_cell.angle_gamma   90.00
#
_symmetry.space_group_name_H-M   'P 1'
#
loop_
_entity.id
_entity.type
_entity.pdbx_description
1 polymer ?
#
loop_
_entity_poly.entity_id
_entity_poly.type
_entity_poly.pdbx_seq_one_letter_code
_entity_poly.pdbx_strand_id
1 'polypeptide(L)'
;MQITSVDTVVIEITRRCNMCCAHCLRGDAENVDINSKYVDAFFNSFKDGAFISTITFTGGEISLNIPAIRYILEVVKKRGISVGSFYMVTNGKDSSKMPDLAMASLEWWNFCDDKDDTMCGLCISRDAFHEKIPYESESILSGLRYETTK
;
A
#
# COMPACT_ATOMS: atom_id res chain seq x y z
N MET A 1 -25.39 9.55 4.57
CA MET A 1 -25.32 8.39 3.67
C MET A 1 -24.09 7.58 4.02
N GLN A 2 -24.25 6.28 4.21
CA GLN A 2 -23.15 5.39 4.52
C GLN A 2 -22.80 4.51 3.31
N ILE A 3 -21.52 4.36 3.06
CA ILE A 3 -21.00 3.54 1.95
C ILE A 3 -21.09 2.08 2.35
N THR A 4 -21.71 1.23 1.53
CA THR A 4 -21.87 -0.19 1.76
C THR A 4 -20.86 -1.02 0.96
N SER A 5 -20.47 -0.56 -0.22
CA SER A 5 -19.45 -1.20 -1.05
C SER A 5 -18.79 -0.21 -1.98
N VAL A 6 -17.52 -0.45 -2.27
CA VAL A 6 -16.71 0.34 -3.21
C VAL A 6 -15.82 -0.62 -3.98
N ASP A 7 -15.64 -0.35 -5.26
CA ASP A 7 -14.76 -1.17 -6.09
C ASP A 7 -13.29 -0.91 -5.77
N THR A 8 -12.83 0.33 -5.89
CA THR A 8 -11.43 0.66 -5.66
C THR A 8 -11.29 1.88 -4.77
N VAL A 9 -10.42 1.77 -3.78
CA VAL A 9 -9.97 2.89 -2.95
C VAL A 9 -8.48 3.08 -3.19
N VAL A 10 -8.09 4.28 -3.60
CA VAL A 10 -6.68 4.65 -3.77
C VAL A 10 -6.33 5.64 -2.66
N ILE A 11 -5.32 5.31 -1.87
CA ILE A 11 -4.90 6.13 -0.74
C ILE A 11 -3.46 6.58 -0.97
N GLU A 12 -3.27 7.89 -1.10
CA GLU A 12 -1.95 8.50 -1.14
C GLU A 12 -1.47 8.71 0.29
N ILE A 13 -0.58 7.82 0.76
CA ILE A 13 -0.14 7.82 2.16
C ILE A 13 0.98 8.80 2.43
N THR A 14 1.70 9.23 1.40
CA THR A 14 2.78 10.21 1.53
C THR A 14 3.04 10.88 0.20
N ARG A 15 3.50 12.12 0.24
CA ARG A 15 4.02 12.81 -0.95
C ARG A 15 5.55 12.90 -0.93
N ARG A 16 6.18 12.34 0.09
CA ARG A 16 7.63 12.22 0.14
C ARG A 16 8.12 11.18 -0.84
N CYS A 17 9.24 11.46 -1.48
CA CYS A 17 9.89 10.51 -2.37
C CYS A 17 11.41 10.67 -2.26
N ASN A 18 12.11 9.56 -2.32
CA ASN A 18 13.57 9.50 -2.28
C ASN A 18 14.19 9.26 -3.67
N MET A 19 13.40 9.40 -4.72
CA MET A 19 13.79 9.18 -6.11
C MET A 19 13.19 10.27 -7.00
N CYS A 20 13.94 10.67 -8.03
CA CYS A 20 13.49 11.67 -8.99
C CYS A 20 13.25 10.99 -10.35
N CYS A 21 11.99 10.62 -10.62
CA CYS A 21 11.62 9.93 -11.84
C CYS A 21 11.17 10.90 -12.91
N ALA A 22 11.70 10.77 -14.12
CA ALA A 22 11.37 11.66 -15.24
C ALA A 22 9.90 11.60 -15.65
N HIS A 23 9.20 10.51 -15.35
CA HIS A 23 7.79 10.28 -15.69
C HIS A 23 6.84 10.38 -14.50
N CYS A 24 7.26 11.01 -13.40
CA CYS A 24 6.44 11.09 -12.20
C CYS A 24 5.16 11.91 -12.47
N LEU A 25 4.02 11.23 -12.44
CA LEU A 25 2.72 11.87 -12.67
C LEU A 25 2.26 12.76 -11.52
N ARG A 26 2.92 12.69 -10.38
CA ARG A 26 2.54 13.45 -9.18
C ARG A 26 3.29 14.76 -9.05
N GLY A 27 4.21 15.03 -9.96
CA GLY A 27 5.08 16.21 -9.91
C GLY A 27 6.16 16.09 -8.85
N ASP A 28 6.58 17.24 -8.31
CA ASP A 28 7.67 17.29 -7.34
C ASP A 28 7.25 16.67 -6.00
N ALA A 29 8.20 16.03 -5.34
CA ALA A 29 7.98 15.48 -4.01
C ALA A 29 7.73 16.61 -2.99
N GLU A 30 6.81 16.33 -2.06
CA GLU A 30 6.51 17.24 -0.95
C GLU A 30 6.69 16.51 0.38
N ASN A 31 7.10 17.22 1.42
CA ASN A 31 7.28 16.64 2.74
C ASN A 31 5.94 16.59 3.50
N VAL A 32 5.01 15.80 2.99
CA VAL A 32 3.65 15.66 3.54
C VAL A 32 3.28 14.19 3.64
N ASP A 33 2.87 13.77 4.82
CA ASP A 33 2.29 12.45 5.08
C ASP A 33 0.80 12.57 5.35
N ILE A 34 0.05 11.49 5.08
CA ILE A 34 -1.38 11.47 5.39
C ILE A 34 -1.61 11.62 6.89
N ASN A 35 -2.60 12.42 7.25
CA ASN A 35 -2.99 12.61 8.64
C ASN A 35 -3.99 11.52 9.05
N SER A 36 -3.76 10.89 10.20
CA SER A 36 -4.64 9.84 10.73
C SER A 36 -6.09 10.30 10.90
N LYS A 37 -6.31 11.58 11.15
CA LYS A 37 -7.68 12.15 11.25
C LYS A 37 -8.44 12.03 9.94
N TYR A 38 -7.77 12.19 8.81
CA TYR A 38 -8.40 12.02 7.49
C TYR A 38 -8.68 10.55 7.20
N VAL A 39 -7.80 9.66 7.61
CA VAL A 39 -8.04 8.21 7.51
C VAL A 39 -9.29 7.83 8.31
N ASP A 40 -9.37 8.26 9.56
CA ASP A 40 -10.52 7.97 10.42
C ASP A 40 -11.81 8.53 9.83
N ALA A 41 -11.80 9.79 9.39
CA ALA A 41 -12.97 10.43 8.81
C ALA A 41 -13.44 9.71 7.53
N PHE A 42 -12.51 9.30 6.68
CA PHE A 42 -12.82 8.58 5.45
C PHE A 42 -13.51 7.25 5.76
N PHE A 43 -12.93 6.43 6.63
CA PHE A 43 -13.49 5.12 6.94
C PHE A 43 -14.74 5.19 7.82
N ASN A 44 -14.97 6.30 8.54
CA ASN A 44 -16.22 6.53 9.24
C ASN A 44 -17.41 6.74 8.30
N SER A 45 -17.18 7.06 7.04
CA SER A 45 -18.24 7.14 6.03
C SER A 45 -18.74 5.77 5.55
N PHE A 46 -18.04 4.71 5.89
CA PHE A 46 -18.44 3.34 5.54
C PHE A 46 -19.38 2.77 6.61
N LYS A 47 -20.34 1.97 6.15
CA LYS A 47 -21.19 1.19 7.03
C LYS A 47 -20.40 0.03 7.63
N ASP A 48 -20.73 -0.37 8.86
CA ASP A 48 -20.15 -1.58 9.45
C ASP A 48 -20.45 -2.79 8.56
N GLY A 49 -19.45 -3.61 8.28
CA GLY A 49 -19.58 -4.73 7.37
C GLY A 49 -19.51 -4.37 5.88
N ALA A 50 -19.13 -3.13 5.55
CA ALA A 50 -18.93 -2.72 4.18
C ALA A 50 -17.83 -3.53 3.48
N PHE A 51 -17.84 -3.52 2.16
CA PHE A 51 -16.87 -4.22 1.33
C PHE A 51 -16.13 -3.28 0.40
N ILE A 52 -14.81 -3.44 0.34
CA ILE A 52 -13.94 -2.76 -0.62
C ILE A 52 -13.26 -3.83 -1.46
N SER A 53 -13.43 -3.79 -2.78
CA SER A 53 -12.82 -4.80 -3.65
C SER A 53 -11.29 -4.70 -3.63
N THR A 54 -10.73 -3.52 -3.83
CA THR A 54 -9.27 -3.32 -3.84
C THR A 54 -8.89 -2.02 -3.15
N ILE A 55 -7.89 -2.09 -2.26
CA ILE A 55 -7.21 -0.91 -1.73
C ILE A 55 -5.83 -0.82 -2.37
N THR A 56 -5.54 0.34 -2.97
CA THR A 56 -4.23 0.64 -3.54
C THR A 56 -3.54 1.69 -2.69
N PHE A 57 -2.34 1.37 -2.20
CA PHE A 57 -1.49 2.32 -1.50
C PHE A 57 -0.56 2.97 -2.50
N THR A 58 -0.58 4.28 -2.52
CA THR A 58 0.19 5.08 -3.45
C THR A 58 0.82 6.26 -2.73
N GLY A 59 1.62 7.00 -3.44
CA GLY A 59 2.28 8.19 -2.89
C GLY A 59 3.42 8.63 -3.77
N GLY A 60 4.37 9.33 -3.15
CA GLY A 60 5.71 9.42 -3.67
C GLY A 60 6.36 8.05 -3.54
N GLU A 61 6.89 7.74 -2.37
CA GLU A 61 7.42 6.40 -2.08
C GLU A 61 6.83 5.86 -0.78
N ILE A 62 6.07 4.78 -0.88
CA ILE A 62 5.30 4.23 0.24
C ILE A 62 6.16 3.73 1.40
N SER A 63 7.39 3.29 1.15
CA SER A 63 8.31 2.84 2.20
C SER A 63 8.71 3.94 3.16
N LEU A 64 8.47 5.20 2.81
CA LEU A 64 8.70 6.34 3.69
C LEU A 64 7.59 6.56 4.71
N ASN A 65 6.46 5.87 4.59
CA ASN A 65 5.35 5.95 5.55
C ASN A 65 4.68 4.60 5.80
N ILE A 66 5.47 3.61 6.17
CA ILE A 66 4.98 2.27 6.51
C ILE A 66 3.98 2.29 7.68
N PRO A 67 4.15 3.12 8.73
CA PRO A 67 3.16 3.19 9.80
C PRO A 67 1.73 3.50 9.32
N ALA A 68 1.55 4.30 8.27
CA ALA A 68 0.23 4.58 7.71
C ALA A 68 -0.41 3.33 7.10
N ILE A 69 0.39 2.48 6.47
CA ILE A 69 -0.09 1.21 5.89
C ILE A 69 -0.70 0.32 7.00
N ARG A 70 -0.02 0.22 8.13
CA ARG A 70 -0.49 -0.56 9.29
C ARG A 70 -1.67 0.10 9.99
N TYR A 71 -1.65 1.42 10.10
CA TYR A 71 -2.75 2.17 10.70
C TYR A 71 -4.07 1.97 9.94
N ILE A 72 -4.01 2.04 8.61
CA ILE A 72 -5.19 1.81 7.77
C ILE A 72 -5.73 0.39 7.97
N LEU A 73 -4.84 -0.61 8.07
CA LEU A 73 -5.27 -1.99 8.36
C LEU A 73 -6.01 -2.09 9.70
N GLU A 74 -5.51 -1.45 10.74
CA GLU A 74 -6.17 -1.42 12.04
C GLU A 74 -7.55 -0.78 11.96
N VAL A 75 -7.67 0.33 11.24
CA VAL A 75 -8.95 1.05 11.08
C VAL A 75 -9.98 0.19 10.36
N VAL A 76 -9.61 -0.45 9.24
CA VAL A 76 -10.57 -1.30 8.49
C VAL A 76 -10.97 -2.52 9.31
N LYS A 77 -10.06 -3.12 10.07
CA LYS A 77 -10.38 -4.21 10.99
C LYS A 77 -11.37 -3.77 12.06
N LYS A 78 -11.11 -2.64 12.70
CA LYS A 78 -11.94 -2.09 13.77
C LYS A 78 -13.34 -1.73 13.28
N ARG A 79 -13.46 -1.25 12.04
CA ARG A 79 -14.73 -0.91 11.42
C ARG A 79 -15.48 -2.11 10.86
N GLY A 80 -14.90 -3.31 10.91
CA GLY A 80 -15.51 -4.51 10.33
C GLY A 80 -15.62 -4.46 8.81
N ILE A 81 -14.77 -3.70 8.13
CA ILE A 81 -14.78 -3.57 6.68
C ILE A 81 -13.99 -4.74 6.07
N SER A 82 -14.58 -5.42 5.10
CA SER A 82 -13.91 -6.48 4.34
C SER A 82 -13.20 -5.91 3.13
N VAL A 83 -12.01 -6.41 2.84
CA VAL A 83 -11.22 -6.00 1.68
C VAL A 83 -10.87 -7.23 0.85
N GLY A 84 -11.16 -7.20 -0.44
CA GLY A 84 -10.86 -8.31 -1.35
C GLY A 84 -9.37 -8.45 -1.61
N SER A 85 -8.73 -7.41 -2.10
CA SER A 85 -7.31 -7.41 -2.42
C SER A 85 -6.67 -6.06 -2.10
N PHE A 86 -5.33 -6.04 -2.13
CA PHE A 86 -4.56 -4.81 -1.98
C PHE A 86 -3.47 -4.73 -3.04
N TYR A 87 -2.99 -3.52 -3.29
CA TYR A 87 -1.90 -3.30 -4.22
C TYR A 87 -0.96 -2.21 -3.69
N MET A 88 0.32 -2.48 -3.74
CA MET A 88 1.37 -1.55 -3.32
C MET A 88 2.51 -1.58 -4.34
N VAL A 89 3.10 -0.42 -4.62
CA VAL A 89 4.28 -0.30 -5.48
C VAL A 89 5.33 0.51 -4.75
N THR A 90 6.54 -0.04 -4.66
CA THR A 90 7.72 0.65 -4.11
C THR A 90 8.78 0.83 -5.18
N ASN A 91 9.56 1.90 -5.08
CA ASN A 91 10.74 2.08 -5.93
C ASN A 91 11.95 1.26 -5.45
N GLY A 92 11.92 0.72 -4.24
CA GLY A 92 12.95 -0.14 -3.69
C GLY A 92 14.29 0.53 -3.37
N LYS A 93 14.38 1.85 -3.45
CA LYS A 93 15.66 2.57 -3.30
C LYS A 93 16.27 2.40 -1.91
N ASP A 94 15.46 2.45 -0.85
CA ASP A 94 15.94 2.29 0.52
C ASP A 94 15.79 0.83 0.97
N SER A 95 16.86 0.06 0.81
CA SER A 95 16.86 -1.36 1.18
C SER A 95 16.60 -1.59 2.67
N SER A 96 16.93 -0.62 3.53
CA SER A 96 16.71 -0.76 4.98
C SER A 96 15.22 -0.78 5.35
N LYS A 97 14.36 -0.24 4.50
CA LYS A 97 12.90 -0.22 4.69
C LYS A 97 12.19 -1.45 4.13
N MET A 98 12.84 -2.20 3.27
CA MET A 98 12.18 -3.30 2.55
C MET A 98 11.72 -4.45 3.45
N PRO A 99 12.47 -4.90 4.47
CA PRO A 99 11.96 -5.93 5.37
C PRO A 99 10.66 -5.53 6.08
N ASP A 100 10.58 -4.30 6.57
CA ASP A 100 9.39 -3.82 7.27
C ASP A 100 8.21 -3.64 6.30
N LEU A 101 8.47 -3.13 5.10
CA LEU A 101 7.44 -3.00 4.06
C LEU A 101 6.91 -4.37 3.64
N ALA A 102 7.79 -5.36 3.48
CA ALA A 102 7.39 -6.73 3.16
C ALA A 102 6.49 -7.32 4.27
N MET A 103 6.84 -7.09 5.53
CA MET A 103 6.02 -7.54 6.65
C MET A 103 4.65 -6.86 6.67
N ALA A 104 4.58 -5.56 6.43
CA ALA A 104 3.32 -4.84 6.33
C ALA A 104 2.45 -5.38 5.19
N SER A 105 3.05 -5.72 4.06
CA SER A 105 2.32 -6.31 2.93
C SER A 105 1.78 -7.71 3.26
N LEU A 106 2.51 -8.51 4.04
CA LEU A 106 2.05 -9.82 4.49
C LEU A 106 0.88 -9.69 5.47
N GLU A 107 0.90 -8.68 6.34
CA GLU A 107 -0.23 -8.41 7.23
C GLU A 107 -1.50 -8.10 6.44
N TRP A 108 -1.40 -7.31 5.37
CA TRP A 108 -2.51 -7.04 4.46
C TRP A 108 -2.94 -8.28 3.69
N TRP A 109 -1.99 -9.06 3.20
CA TRP A 109 -2.28 -10.32 2.52
C TRP A 109 -3.13 -11.26 3.39
N ASN A 110 -2.73 -11.43 4.65
CA ASN A 110 -3.45 -12.30 5.57
C ASN A 110 -4.87 -11.79 5.89
N PHE A 111 -5.08 -10.49 5.80
CA PHE A 111 -6.38 -9.88 6.03
C PHE A 111 -7.32 -9.97 4.82
N CYS A 112 -6.80 -9.85 3.61
CA CYS A 112 -7.59 -9.80 2.39
C CYS A 112 -8.31 -11.12 2.10
N ASP A 113 -9.53 -11.02 1.54
CA ASP A 113 -10.39 -12.18 1.26
C ASP A 113 -10.02 -12.89 -0.04
N ASP A 114 -9.60 -12.13 -1.06
CA ASP A 114 -9.30 -12.66 -2.40
C ASP A 114 -7.78 -12.72 -2.62
N LYS A 115 -7.19 -13.84 -2.20
CA LYS A 115 -5.75 -14.05 -2.25
C LYS A 115 -5.25 -14.60 -3.58
N ASP A 116 -6.15 -14.97 -4.46
CA ASP A 116 -5.80 -15.49 -5.80
C ASP A 116 -5.77 -14.37 -6.86
N ASP A 117 -6.12 -13.14 -6.50
CA ASP A 117 -6.09 -12.01 -7.41
C ASP A 117 -4.64 -11.68 -7.77
N THR A 118 -4.36 -11.63 -9.08
CA THR A 118 -3.03 -11.28 -9.59
C THR A 118 -2.61 -9.86 -9.23
N MET A 119 -3.57 -9.01 -8.85
CA MET A 119 -3.31 -7.64 -8.43
C MET A 119 -3.06 -7.52 -6.93
N CYS A 120 -3.12 -8.63 -6.19
CA CYS A 120 -2.90 -8.61 -4.76
C CYS A 120 -1.41 -8.71 -4.45
N GLY A 121 -0.83 -7.69 -3.88
CA GLY A 121 0.54 -7.77 -3.41
C GLY A 121 1.37 -6.51 -3.53
N LEU A 122 2.62 -6.64 -3.15
CA LEU A 122 3.66 -5.63 -3.22
C LEU A 122 4.53 -5.87 -4.45
N CYS A 123 4.67 -4.84 -5.28
CA CYS A 123 5.48 -4.87 -6.48
C CYS A 123 6.58 -3.82 -6.41
N ILE A 124 7.67 -4.07 -7.12
CA ILE A 124 8.74 -3.10 -7.28
C ILE A 124 8.63 -2.45 -8.67
N SER A 125 8.73 -1.12 -8.72
CA SER A 125 8.75 -0.39 -9.99
C SER A 125 10.07 -0.63 -10.71
N ARG A 126 9.96 -1.08 -11.96
CA ARG A 126 11.14 -1.32 -12.83
C ARG A 126 10.86 -0.81 -14.23
N ASP A 127 11.51 0.25 -14.57
CA ASP A 127 11.52 0.76 -15.95
C ASP A 127 12.76 1.63 -16.19
N ALA A 128 12.89 2.12 -17.42
CA ALA A 128 14.05 2.92 -17.83
C ALA A 128 14.12 4.30 -17.16
N PHE A 129 13.03 4.75 -16.52
CA PHE A 129 12.94 6.06 -15.89
C PHE A 129 13.27 6.03 -14.41
N HIS A 130 13.35 4.84 -13.79
CA HIS A 130 13.71 4.70 -12.39
C HIS A 130 15.22 4.61 -12.20
N GLU A 131 15.70 5.13 -11.08
CA GLU A 131 17.08 4.94 -10.66
C GLU A 131 17.34 3.45 -10.41
N LYS A 132 18.62 3.05 -10.57
CA LYS A 132 19.02 1.68 -10.24
C LYS A 132 18.81 1.41 -8.74
N ILE A 133 18.15 0.31 -8.44
CA ILE A 133 17.84 -0.08 -7.06
C ILE A 133 18.93 -0.97 -6.46
N PRO A 134 19.12 -0.94 -5.12
CA PRO A 134 20.07 -1.83 -4.47
C PRO A 134 19.71 -3.31 -4.65
N TYR A 135 20.72 -4.14 -4.77
CA TYR A 135 20.56 -5.60 -4.85
C TYR A 135 19.79 -6.15 -3.64
N GLU A 136 20.03 -5.61 -2.45
CA GLU A 136 19.37 -6.03 -1.21
C GLU A 136 17.84 -5.86 -1.30
N SER A 137 17.37 -4.76 -1.87
CA SER A 137 15.94 -4.53 -2.09
C SER A 137 15.36 -5.57 -3.05
N GLU A 138 16.03 -5.84 -4.16
CA GLU A 138 15.59 -6.87 -5.10
C GLU A 138 15.56 -8.25 -4.45
N SER A 139 16.59 -8.60 -3.68
CA SER A 139 16.68 -9.88 -3.00
C SER A 139 15.53 -10.09 -2.01
N ILE A 140 15.22 -9.07 -1.20
CA ILE A 140 14.14 -9.14 -0.22
C ILE A 140 12.80 -9.28 -0.90
N LEU A 141 12.52 -8.44 -1.89
CA LEU A 141 11.21 -8.42 -2.55
C LEU A 141 10.99 -9.62 -3.47
N SER A 142 12.03 -10.12 -4.13
CA SER A 142 11.92 -11.34 -4.95
C SER A 142 11.75 -12.60 -4.10
N GLY A 143 12.23 -12.57 -2.85
CA GLY A 143 12.03 -13.65 -1.89
C GLY A 143 10.67 -13.64 -1.21
N LEU A 144 9.91 -12.55 -1.36
CA LEU A 144 8.59 -12.41 -0.75
C LEU A 144 7.62 -13.44 -1.36
N ARG A 145 7.08 -14.30 -0.51
CA ARG A 145 6.09 -15.30 -0.89
C ARG A 145 4.82 -15.07 -0.10
N TYR A 146 3.72 -14.97 -0.79
CA TYR A 146 2.41 -14.98 -0.17
C TYR A 146 1.91 -16.42 -0.14
N GLU A 147 1.62 -16.94 1.04
CA GLU A 147 1.03 -18.27 1.16
C GLU A 147 -0.42 -18.23 0.69
N THR A 148 -0.71 -18.94 -0.37
CA THR A 148 -2.08 -19.17 -0.78
C THR A 148 -2.62 -20.36 0.01
N THR A 149 -3.46 -20.09 0.97
CA THR A 149 -4.28 -21.14 1.58
C THR A 149 -5.39 -21.51 0.59
N LYS A 150 -5.18 -22.55 -0.11
CA LYS A 150 -6.24 -23.17 -0.89
C LYS A 150 -7.05 -24.10 -0.03
#